data_0df705728cd371288cf08e950f6b36cf
#
_entry.id   0df705728cd371288cf08e950f6b36cf
#
_cell.length_a   1.000
_cell.length_b   1.000
_cell.length_c   1.000
_cell.angle_alpha   90.00
_cell.angle_beta   90.00
_cell.angle_gamma   90.00
#
_symmetry.space_group_name_H-M   'P 1'
#
loop_
_entity.id
_entity.type
_entity.pdbx_description
1 polymer ?
#
loop_
_entity_poly.entity_id
_entity_poly.type
_entity_poly.pdbx_seq_one_letter_code
_entity_poly.pdbx_strand_id
1 'polypeptide(L)'
;MATYGLTATGFVAKTLEIIRDDLNEALTNFFGTSIDLENGLLAKIIGILSERYAELWELAEAVNSSQNPDAATAVALDALCLLTGTFRLEAISSTVTLTLTGSPTTVVAAGSRASTLSTGQKFLTTAPATILALSAWTITTGYTVGQRVRNASRAYQCITSGTSAGSGGPTTTAADITDGTVHWRYLGEGTGAVDVASQAMTTGPVIAISGDITVIETPIGGWSSVINILDAVVGYDTQTDEALRI
;
A
#
# COMPACT_ATOMS: atom_id res chain seq x y z
N MET A 1 31.20 -3.67 -40.40
CA MET A 1 30.35 -3.86 -39.21
C MET A 1 28.90 -3.72 -39.66
N ALA A 2 27.98 -4.50 -39.09
CA ALA A 2 26.58 -4.37 -39.45
C ALA A 2 26.06 -2.98 -39.07
N THR A 3 25.28 -2.38 -39.98
CA THR A 3 24.68 -1.03 -39.74
C THR A 3 23.44 -1.14 -38.82
N TYR A 4 22.79 -2.32 -38.83
CA TYR A 4 21.60 -2.62 -38.04
C TYR A 4 21.77 -3.93 -37.27
N GLY A 5 20.94 -4.18 -36.30
CA GLY A 5 21.04 -5.30 -35.37
C GLY A 5 22.05 -5.03 -34.27
N LEU A 6 22.80 -6.02 -33.85
CA LEU A 6 23.80 -5.88 -32.81
C LEU A 6 25.07 -5.26 -33.40
N THR A 7 25.31 -4.00 -33.01
CA THR A 7 26.45 -3.20 -33.49
C THR A 7 27.48 -3.00 -32.37
N ALA A 8 28.61 -2.36 -32.67
CA ALA A 8 29.60 -2.02 -31.64
C ALA A 8 29.12 -0.99 -30.60
N THR A 9 28.04 -0.27 -30.91
CA THR A 9 27.47 0.76 -30.05
C THR A 9 26.15 0.33 -29.40
N GLY A 10 25.73 -0.92 -29.63
CA GLY A 10 24.46 -1.45 -29.12
C GLY A 10 23.56 -1.98 -30.23
N PHE A 11 22.31 -2.28 -29.87
CA PHE A 11 21.31 -2.71 -30.83
C PHE A 11 20.73 -1.52 -31.59
N VAL A 12 20.64 -1.62 -32.92
CA VAL A 12 20.07 -0.62 -33.80
C VAL A 12 18.97 -1.25 -34.64
N ALA A 13 17.71 -0.89 -34.36
CA ALA A 13 16.55 -1.38 -35.10
C ALA A 13 16.47 -0.72 -36.48
N LYS A 14 15.96 -1.45 -37.50
CA LYS A 14 15.55 -0.85 -38.75
C LYS A 14 14.20 -0.15 -38.58
N THR A 15 14.09 1.08 -39.04
CA THR A 15 12.80 1.78 -39.09
C THR A 15 11.92 1.25 -40.21
N LEU A 16 10.61 1.50 -40.11
CA LEU A 16 9.64 1.12 -41.14
C LEU A 16 10.04 1.62 -42.53
N GLU A 17 10.56 2.83 -42.62
CA GLU A 17 11.00 3.47 -43.88
C GLU A 17 12.17 2.69 -44.50
N ILE A 18 13.20 2.37 -43.72
CA ILE A 18 14.36 1.62 -44.16
C ILE A 18 13.97 0.23 -44.61
N ILE A 19 13.06 -0.46 -43.89
CA ILE A 19 12.56 -1.79 -44.23
C ILE A 19 11.81 -1.76 -45.57
N ARG A 20 10.98 -0.73 -45.77
CA ARG A 20 10.21 -0.52 -46.99
C ARG A 20 11.15 -0.29 -48.18
N ASP A 21 12.17 0.53 -48.02
CA ASP A 21 13.13 0.87 -49.05
C ASP A 21 13.99 -0.36 -49.44
N ASP A 22 14.44 -1.16 -48.44
CA ASP A 22 15.13 -2.42 -48.65
C ASP A 22 14.28 -3.42 -49.47
N LEU A 23 12.98 -3.55 -49.12
CA LEU A 23 12.07 -4.43 -49.86
C LEU A 23 11.81 -3.93 -51.29
N ASN A 24 11.67 -2.61 -51.48
CA ASN A 24 11.51 -1.99 -52.78
C ASN A 24 12.73 -2.21 -53.66
N GLU A 25 13.96 -2.03 -53.12
CA GLU A 25 15.21 -2.27 -53.83
C GLU A 25 15.35 -3.73 -54.19
N ALA A 26 15.08 -4.67 -53.26
CA ALA A 26 15.17 -6.11 -53.50
C ALA A 26 14.23 -6.57 -54.61
N LEU A 27 12.99 -6.05 -54.63
CA LEU A 27 11.99 -6.38 -55.67
C LEU A 27 12.37 -5.78 -57.03
N THR A 28 12.85 -4.54 -57.07
CA THR A 28 13.32 -3.90 -58.30
C THR A 28 14.50 -4.64 -58.90
N ASN A 29 15.44 -5.08 -58.08
CA ASN A 29 16.60 -5.89 -58.52
C ASN A 29 16.18 -7.27 -59.00
N PHE A 30 15.17 -7.91 -58.38
CA PHE A 30 14.72 -9.25 -58.78
C PHE A 30 13.96 -9.25 -60.10
N PHE A 31 13.04 -8.29 -60.29
CA PHE A 31 12.19 -8.23 -61.48
C PHE A 31 12.83 -7.49 -62.66
N GLY A 32 13.90 -6.74 -62.45
CA GLY A 32 14.65 -6.01 -63.50
C GLY A 32 13.85 -4.91 -64.21
N THR A 33 12.72 -4.50 -63.67
CA THR A 33 11.81 -3.49 -64.22
C THR A 33 11.40 -2.48 -63.16
N SER A 34 11.08 -1.25 -63.62
CA SER A 34 10.46 -0.25 -62.73
C SER A 34 9.03 -0.70 -62.40
N ILE A 35 8.80 -1.07 -61.15
CA ILE A 35 7.48 -1.46 -60.65
C ILE A 35 6.85 -0.23 -60.00
N ASP A 36 5.55 -0.04 -60.17
CA ASP A 36 4.82 0.99 -59.42
C ASP A 36 4.72 0.56 -57.95
N LEU A 37 5.64 1.07 -57.16
CA LEU A 37 5.76 0.79 -55.73
C LEU A 37 5.01 1.81 -54.85
N GLU A 38 4.36 2.80 -55.48
CA GLU A 38 3.65 3.84 -54.73
C GLU A 38 2.13 3.62 -54.67
N ASN A 39 1.49 3.17 -55.75
CA ASN A 39 0.03 3.11 -55.84
C ASN A 39 -0.57 1.75 -56.23
N GLY A 40 0.27 0.76 -56.57
CA GLY A 40 -0.16 -0.56 -57.03
C GLY A 40 -0.53 -1.54 -55.88
N LEU A 41 -1.06 -2.71 -56.29
CA LEU A 41 -1.31 -3.82 -55.38
C LEU A 41 -0.05 -4.24 -54.62
N LEU A 42 1.09 -4.23 -55.33
CA LEU A 42 2.40 -4.60 -54.78
C LEU A 42 2.84 -3.61 -53.70
N ALA A 43 2.59 -2.29 -53.87
CA ALA A 43 2.85 -1.27 -52.85
C ALA A 43 2.10 -1.56 -51.55
N LYS A 44 0.84 -1.99 -51.60
CA LYS A 44 0.06 -2.37 -50.43
C LYS A 44 0.61 -3.60 -49.73
N ILE A 45 1.04 -4.61 -50.49
CA ILE A 45 1.67 -5.83 -49.93
C ILE A 45 2.98 -5.48 -49.23
N ILE A 46 3.82 -4.65 -49.88
CA ILE A 46 5.07 -4.17 -49.27
C ILE A 46 4.82 -3.40 -48.00
N GLY A 47 3.80 -2.52 -47.99
CA GLY A 47 3.41 -1.80 -46.79
C GLY A 47 3.08 -2.73 -45.63
N ILE A 48 2.23 -3.75 -45.86
CA ILE A 48 1.85 -4.72 -44.83
C ILE A 48 3.08 -5.53 -44.35
N LEU A 49 3.94 -5.96 -45.27
CA LEU A 49 5.17 -6.71 -44.93
C LEU A 49 6.13 -5.82 -44.13
N SER A 50 6.31 -4.58 -44.56
CA SER A 50 7.18 -3.62 -43.84
C SER A 50 6.72 -3.37 -42.41
N GLU A 51 5.41 -3.23 -42.15
CA GLU A 51 4.86 -3.11 -40.82
C GLU A 51 5.15 -4.35 -39.96
N ARG A 52 4.95 -5.57 -40.52
CA ARG A 52 5.24 -6.81 -39.79
C ARG A 52 6.71 -6.98 -39.49
N TYR A 53 7.60 -6.60 -40.42
CA TYR A 53 9.05 -6.63 -40.16
C TYR A 53 9.47 -5.55 -39.14
N ALA A 54 8.84 -4.37 -39.14
CA ALA A 54 9.09 -3.35 -38.13
C ALA A 54 8.72 -3.85 -36.72
N GLU A 55 7.56 -4.49 -36.57
CA GLU A 55 7.15 -5.14 -35.31
C GLU A 55 8.19 -6.17 -34.82
N LEU A 56 8.80 -6.95 -35.73
CA LEU A 56 9.85 -7.90 -35.37
C LEU A 56 11.14 -7.21 -34.92
N TRP A 57 11.51 -6.09 -35.54
CA TRP A 57 12.65 -5.28 -35.11
C TRP A 57 12.45 -4.65 -33.74
N GLU A 58 11.25 -4.12 -33.47
CA GLU A 58 10.87 -3.61 -32.15
C GLU A 58 10.92 -4.72 -31.09
N LEU A 59 10.41 -5.92 -31.42
CA LEU A 59 10.51 -7.07 -30.53
C LEU A 59 11.97 -7.46 -30.25
N ALA A 60 12.82 -7.47 -31.29
CA ALA A 60 14.25 -7.80 -31.12
C ALA A 60 14.97 -6.75 -30.25
N GLU A 61 14.64 -5.47 -30.39
CA GLU A 61 15.14 -4.40 -29.54
C GLU A 61 14.67 -4.55 -28.09
N ALA A 62 13.39 -4.85 -27.90
CA ALA A 62 12.84 -5.11 -26.56
C ALA A 62 13.51 -6.30 -25.86
N VAL A 63 13.77 -7.39 -26.61
CA VAL A 63 14.50 -8.56 -26.08
C VAL A 63 15.94 -8.19 -25.73
N ASN A 64 16.64 -7.44 -26.58
CA ASN A 64 17.99 -6.99 -26.29
C ASN A 64 18.03 -6.07 -25.07
N SER A 65 17.10 -5.13 -24.97
CA SER A 65 16.98 -4.20 -23.84
C SER A 65 16.65 -4.91 -22.53
N SER A 66 15.85 -5.97 -22.59
CA SER A 66 15.50 -6.77 -21.42
C SER A 66 16.68 -7.49 -20.76
N GLN A 67 17.78 -7.67 -21.48
CA GLN A 67 19.01 -8.30 -20.98
C GLN A 67 20.01 -7.29 -20.41
N ASN A 68 19.76 -6.00 -20.59
CA ASN A 68 20.61 -4.93 -20.06
C ASN A 68 20.03 -4.40 -18.75
N PRO A 69 20.73 -4.49 -17.60
CA PRO A 69 20.24 -3.99 -16.31
C PRO A 69 19.83 -2.51 -16.33
N ASP A 70 20.50 -1.68 -17.12
CA ASP A 70 20.20 -0.25 -17.22
C ASP A 70 18.94 0.05 -18.04
N ALA A 71 18.54 -0.86 -18.93
CA ALA A 71 17.40 -0.70 -19.84
C ALA A 71 16.21 -1.61 -19.50
N ALA A 72 16.45 -2.72 -18.82
CA ALA A 72 15.41 -3.67 -18.45
C ALA A 72 14.39 -3.03 -17.50
N THR A 73 13.12 -3.38 -17.63
CA THR A 73 12.03 -2.87 -16.82
C THR A 73 11.18 -4.01 -16.26
N ALA A 74 10.47 -3.74 -15.17
CA ALA A 74 9.51 -4.65 -14.57
C ALA A 74 10.06 -6.07 -14.40
N VAL A 75 9.36 -7.09 -14.90
CA VAL A 75 9.71 -8.51 -14.76
C VAL A 75 11.09 -8.87 -15.33
N ALA A 76 11.53 -8.19 -16.40
CA ALA A 76 12.85 -8.43 -16.97
C ALA A 76 13.97 -7.96 -16.02
N LEU A 77 13.79 -6.79 -15.40
CA LEU A 77 14.71 -6.29 -14.39
C LEU A 77 14.72 -7.18 -13.15
N ASP A 78 13.55 -7.65 -12.70
CA ASP A 78 13.44 -8.55 -11.56
C ASP A 78 14.21 -9.88 -11.82
N ALA A 79 14.10 -10.42 -13.04
CA ALA A 79 14.82 -11.62 -13.44
C ALA A 79 16.35 -11.42 -13.45
N LEU A 80 16.84 -10.25 -13.88
CA LEU A 80 18.26 -9.90 -13.83
C LEU A 80 18.75 -9.73 -12.39
N CYS A 81 18.00 -9.03 -11.55
CA CYS A 81 18.33 -8.84 -10.14
C CYS A 81 18.36 -10.16 -9.37
N LEU A 82 17.50 -11.12 -9.74
CA LEU A 82 17.49 -12.46 -9.14
C LEU A 82 18.82 -13.20 -9.32
N LEU A 83 19.56 -12.95 -10.41
CA LEU A 83 20.88 -13.54 -10.64
C LEU A 83 21.91 -13.10 -9.60
N THR A 84 21.73 -11.93 -9.02
CA THR A 84 22.58 -11.39 -7.93
C THR A 84 22.01 -11.65 -6.55
N GLY A 85 20.85 -12.33 -6.45
CA GLY A 85 20.16 -12.56 -5.19
C GLY A 85 19.41 -11.33 -4.65
N THR A 86 19.20 -10.32 -5.48
CA THR A 86 18.43 -9.12 -5.13
C THR A 86 16.97 -9.32 -5.50
N PHE A 87 16.07 -8.98 -4.59
CA PHE A 87 14.62 -9.09 -4.79
C PHE A 87 13.98 -7.71 -4.66
N ARG A 88 12.98 -7.46 -5.48
CA ARG A 88 12.13 -6.28 -5.35
C ARG A 88 11.37 -6.33 -4.02
N LEU A 89 11.35 -5.24 -3.29
CA LEU A 89 10.52 -5.12 -2.10
C LEU A 89 9.06 -4.99 -2.50
N GLU A 90 8.25 -5.91 -1.99
CA GLU A 90 6.80 -5.89 -2.16
C GLU A 90 6.16 -4.79 -1.31
N ALA A 91 5.00 -4.29 -1.76
CA ALA A 91 4.25 -3.31 -1.00
C ALA A 91 3.79 -3.88 0.35
N ILE A 92 3.93 -3.11 1.41
CA ILE A 92 3.49 -3.46 2.76
C ILE A 92 2.40 -2.49 3.22
N SER A 93 1.32 -3.03 3.79
CA SER A 93 0.26 -2.24 4.39
C SER A 93 0.72 -1.53 5.66
N SER A 94 0.21 -0.32 5.88
CA SER A 94 0.38 0.38 7.16
C SER A 94 -0.27 -0.40 8.29
N THR A 95 0.32 -0.36 9.48
CA THR A 95 -0.16 -1.09 10.66
C THR A 95 -0.45 -0.15 11.82
N VAL A 96 -1.40 -0.50 12.64
CA VAL A 96 -1.79 0.28 13.81
C VAL A 96 -2.39 -0.62 14.90
N THR A 97 -2.22 -0.24 16.15
CA THR A 97 -2.96 -0.87 17.25
C THR A 97 -4.26 -0.09 17.48
N LEU A 98 -5.38 -0.79 17.39
CA LEU A 98 -6.69 -0.26 17.71
C LEU A 98 -7.09 -0.65 19.12
N THR A 99 -7.60 0.32 19.90
CA THR A 99 -8.28 0.07 21.16
C THR A 99 -9.77 0.00 20.89
N LEU A 100 -10.36 -1.17 21.14
CA LEU A 100 -11.78 -1.44 21.00
C LEU A 100 -12.44 -1.34 22.35
N THR A 101 -13.57 -0.65 22.46
CA THR A 101 -14.33 -0.53 23.69
C THR A 101 -15.77 -0.98 23.49
N GLY A 102 -16.39 -1.47 24.58
CA GLY A 102 -17.75 -1.99 24.51
C GLY A 102 -18.15 -2.82 25.73
N SER A 103 -19.07 -3.73 25.50
CA SER A 103 -19.51 -4.68 26.53
C SER A 103 -18.46 -5.78 26.74
N PRO A 104 -18.11 -6.12 27.98
CA PRO A 104 -17.22 -7.24 28.27
C PRO A 104 -17.72 -8.55 27.63
N THR A 105 -16.79 -9.43 27.30
CA THR A 105 -17.01 -10.73 26.63
C THR A 105 -17.42 -10.65 25.17
N THR A 106 -17.62 -9.45 24.62
CA THR A 106 -17.83 -9.28 23.18
C THR A 106 -16.57 -9.69 22.41
N VAL A 107 -16.73 -10.57 21.43
CA VAL A 107 -15.65 -11.00 20.54
C VAL A 107 -15.74 -10.23 19.23
N VAL A 108 -14.71 -9.49 18.91
CA VAL A 108 -14.51 -8.85 17.61
C VAL A 108 -13.64 -9.78 16.77
N ALA A 109 -14.18 -10.28 15.67
CA ALA A 109 -13.49 -11.23 14.82
C ALA A 109 -12.32 -10.59 14.06
N ALA A 110 -11.35 -11.40 13.65
CA ALA A 110 -10.34 -10.97 12.67
C ALA A 110 -11.03 -10.53 11.37
N GLY A 111 -10.48 -9.52 10.71
CA GLY A 111 -11.06 -8.93 9.49
C GLY A 111 -12.18 -7.92 9.76
N SER A 112 -12.50 -7.62 11.02
CA SER A 112 -13.44 -6.54 11.37
C SER A 112 -12.83 -5.19 10.98
N ARG A 113 -13.67 -4.26 10.50
CA ARG A 113 -13.23 -3.02 9.86
C ARG A 113 -13.53 -1.81 10.71
N ALA A 114 -12.55 -0.92 10.77
CA ALA A 114 -12.70 0.45 11.26
C ALA A 114 -12.07 1.41 10.26
N SER A 115 -12.51 2.67 10.24
CA SER A 115 -11.98 3.67 9.32
C SER A 115 -11.60 4.97 10.00
N THR A 116 -10.70 5.72 9.37
CA THR A 116 -10.38 7.09 9.74
C THR A 116 -11.57 8.00 9.48
N LEU A 117 -11.82 8.91 10.42
CA LEU A 117 -12.87 9.91 10.26
C LEU A 117 -12.51 10.95 9.19
N SER A 118 -11.23 11.30 9.09
CA SER A 118 -10.73 12.36 8.22
C SER A 118 -10.71 11.98 6.74
N THR A 119 -10.28 10.73 6.41
CA THR A 119 -10.02 10.29 5.03
C THR A 119 -10.81 9.06 4.60
N GLY A 120 -11.51 8.37 5.54
CA GLY A 120 -12.24 7.14 5.25
C GLY A 120 -11.34 5.93 4.97
N GLN A 121 -10.04 6.00 5.28
CA GLN A 121 -9.10 4.89 5.11
C GLN A 121 -9.46 3.75 6.06
N LYS A 122 -9.52 2.52 5.52
CA LYS A 122 -10.02 1.35 6.24
C LYS A 122 -8.89 0.50 6.78
N PHE A 123 -9.05 0.08 8.03
CA PHE A 123 -8.14 -0.83 8.73
C PHE A 123 -8.90 -2.09 9.15
N LEU A 124 -8.23 -3.24 9.03
CA LEU A 124 -8.73 -4.56 9.38
C LEU A 124 -8.04 -5.05 10.64
N THR A 125 -8.79 -5.62 11.58
CA THR A 125 -8.19 -6.37 12.70
C THR A 125 -7.49 -7.62 12.17
N THR A 126 -6.25 -7.86 12.60
CA THR A 126 -5.44 -9.01 12.13
C THR A 126 -5.70 -10.28 12.93
N ALA A 127 -6.27 -10.15 14.12
CA ALA A 127 -6.62 -11.25 15.01
C ALA A 127 -7.98 -11.02 15.68
N PRO A 128 -8.65 -12.06 16.16
CA PRO A 128 -9.84 -11.89 16.99
C PRO A 128 -9.44 -11.29 18.35
N ALA A 129 -10.29 -10.43 18.91
CA ALA A 129 -10.07 -9.81 20.20
C ALA A 129 -11.35 -9.87 21.06
N THR A 130 -11.21 -10.25 22.32
CA THR A 130 -12.32 -10.27 23.29
C THR A 130 -12.23 -9.05 24.18
N ILE A 131 -13.28 -8.25 24.23
CA ILE A 131 -13.37 -7.07 25.11
C ILE A 131 -13.38 -7.52 26.56
N LEU A 132 -12.38 -7.08 27.34
CA LEU A 132 -12.21 -7.44 28.73
C LEU A 132 -12.83 -6.36 29.63
N ALA A 133 -13.45 -6.80 30.75
CA ALA A 133 -14.02 -5.87 31.73
C ALA A 133 -12.96 -4.97 32.34
N LEU A 134 -13.25 -3.67 32.45
CA LEU A 134 -12.41 -2.71 33.14
C LEU A 134 -12.84 -2.57 34.59
N SER A 135 -11.85 -2.36 35.48
CA SER A 135 -12.10 -1.99 36.87
C SER A 135 -12.81 -0.62 36.91
N ALA A 136 -13.69 -0.44 37.88
CA ALA A 136 -14.28 0.87 38.10
C ALA A 136 -13.22 1.85 38.61
N TRP A 137 -13.34 3.12 38.20
CA TRP A 137 -12.58 4.20 38.79
C TRP A 137 -12.92 4.32 40.27
N THR A 138 -11.92 4.62 41.10
CA THR A 138 -12.07 4.80 42.57
C THR A 138 -11.45 6.11 43.00
N ILE A 139 -12.01 6.72 44.04
CA ILE A 139 -11.54 7.98 44.63
C ILE A 139 -10.19 7.80 45.32
N THR A 140 -9.41 8.84 45.36
CA THR A 140 -8.14 8.94 46.13
C THR A 140 -7.24 7.72 45.95
N THR A 141 -7.19 7.20 44.73
CA THR A 141 -6.46 5.99 44.36
C THR A 141 -5.30 6.32 43.41
N GLY A 142 -4.12 5.72 43.64
CA GLY A 142 -2.96 5.85 42.79
C GLY A 142 -3.13 5.07 41.48
N TYR A 143 -2.90 5.72 40.35
CA TYR A 143 -2.91 5.12 39.03
C TYR A 143 -1.60 5.35 38.30
N THR A 144 -1.19 4.39 37.48
CA THR A 144 0.01 4.45 36.67
C THR A 144 -0.33 4.53 35.19
N VAL A 145 0.57 5.12 34.41
CA VAL A 145 0.42 5.24 32.94
C VAL A 145 0.10 3.87 32.32
N GLY A 146 -0.88 3.86 31.42
CA GLY A 146 -1.35 2.65 30.73
C GLY A 146 -2.51 1.94 31.44
N GLN A 147 -2.72 2.16 32.75
CA GLN A 147 -3.88 1.57 33.44
C GLN A 147 -5.18 2.09 32.85
N ARG A 148 -6.15 1.18 32.73
CA ARG A 148 -7.47 1.47 32.18
C ARG A 148 -8.56 1.27 33.24
N VAL A 149 -9.50 2.19 33.26
CA VAL A 149 -10.65 2.15 34.15
C VAL A 149 -11.91 2.51 33.40
N ARG A 150 -13.04 2.11 33.96
CA ARG A 150 -14.34 2.63 33.54
C ARG A 150 -14.86 3.64 34.57
N ASN A 151 -15.46 4.70 34.09
CA ASN A 151 -16.31 5.56 34.92
C ASN A 151 -17.68 5.67 34.23
N ALA A 152 -18.72 5.21 34.94
CA ALA A 152 -20.05 4.96 34.36
C ALA A 152 -19.93 3.98 33.12
N SER A 153 -20.44 4.41 31.96
CA SER A 153 -20.39 3.64 30.71
C SER A 153 -19.19 3.95 29.80
N ARG A 154 -18.18 4.65 30.32
CA ARG A 154 -17.04 5.16 29.54
C ARG A 154 -15.73 4.55 29.99
N ALA A 155 -14.88 4.24 29.02
CA ALA A 155 -13.54 3.70 29.22
C ALA A 155 -12.49 4.82 29.13
N TYR A 156 -11.52 4.78 30.04
CA TYR A 156 -10.43 5.75 30.14
C TYR A 156 -9.09 5.05 30.32
N GLN A 157 -8.03 5.69 29.85
CA GLN A 157 -6.64 5.26 30.09
C GLN A 157 -5.85 6.35 30.78
N CYS A 158 -5.12 5.98 31.82
CA CYS A 158 -4.19 6.85 32.51
C CYS A 158 -3.02 7.22 31.57
N ILE A 159 -2.83 8.52 31.33
CA ILE A 159 -1.73 9.07 30.51
C ILE A 159 -0.65 9.76 31.34
N THR A 160 -0.98 10.16 32.58
CA THR A 160 -0.02 10.67 33.56
C THR A 160 -0.30 10.05 34.92
N SER A 161 0.70 9.38 35.49
CA SER A 161 0.57 8.73 36.80
C SER A 161 0.27 9.77 37.89
N GLY A 162 -0.59 9.39 38.81
CA GLY A 162 -0.99 10.27 39.90
C GLY A 162 -2.06 9.65 40.78
N THR A 163 -2.66 10.48 41.67
CA THR A 163 -3.76 10.09 42.55
C THR A 163 -5.05 10.77 42.10
N SER A 164 -6.10 9.98 41.93
CA SER A 164 -7.41 10.47 41.53
C SER A 164 -8.00 11.43 42.58
N ALA A 165 -8.90 12.29 42.13
CA ALA A 165 -9.62 13.22 43.02
C ALA A 165 -10.50 12.48 44.04
N GLY A 166 -10.93 13.19 45.08
CA GLY A 166 -11.84 12.64 46.09
C GLY A 166 -13.28 12.49 45.62
N SER A 167 -13.63 12.92 44.42
CA SER A 167 -14.97 12.81 43.84
C SER A 167 -14.95 13.03 42.33
N GLY A 168 -15.97 12.55 41.62
CA GLY A 168 -16.26 12.83 40.22
C GLY A 168 -15.61 11.88 39.22
N GLY A 169 -14.29 11.79 39.21
CA GLY A 169 -13.56 11.05 38.22
C GLY A 169 -13.63 11.61 36.78
N PRO A 170 -13.02 10.95 35.78
CA PRO A 170 -13.06 11.38 34.39
C PRO A 170 -14.49 11.22 33.82
N THR A 171 -15.07 12.26 33.26
CA THR A 171 -16.44 12.23 32.72
C THR A 171 -16.57 12.79 31.30
N THR A 172 -15.54 13.47 30.82
CA THR A 172 -15.55 14.08 29.49
C THR A 172 -14.95 13.14 28.42
N THR A 173 -15.02 13.57 27.17
CA THR A 173 -14.47 12.81 26.00
C THR A 173 -13.17 13.41 25.49
N ALA A 174 -12.50 14.24 26.30
CA ALA A 174 -11.25 14.89 25.93
C ALA A 174 -10.08 13.88 25.86
N ALA A 175 -9.06 14.23 25.09
CA ALA A 175 -7.83 13.46 25.00
C ALA A 175 -6.92 13.62 26.22
N ASP A 176 -7.15 14.65 27.04
CA ASP A 176 -6.50 14.89 28.32
C ASP A 176 -7.54 15.42 29.33
N ILE A 177 -7.73 14.69 30.43
CA ILE A 177 -8.71 14.95 31.46
C ILE A 177 -7.98 14.91 32.80
N THR A 178 -7.94 16.05 33.49
CA THR A 178 -7.34 16.13 34.82
C THR A 178 -8.30 15.61 35.87
N ASP A 179 -7.82 14.72 36.76
CA ASP A 179 -8.55 14.14 37.88
C ASP A 179 -7.63 14.01 39.11
N GLY A 180 -7.61 15.02 39.99
CA GLY A 180 -6.59 15.12 41.01
C GLY A 180 -5.21 15.42 40.43
N THR A 181 -4.26 14.50 40.59
CA THR A 181 -2.92 14.57 39.95
C THR A 181 -2.76 13.57 38.80
N VAL A 182 -3.77 12.73 38.55
CA VAL A 182 -3.77 11.81 37.41
C VAL A 182 -4.40 12.46 36.20
N HIS A 183 -3.91 12.12 35.01
CA HIS A 183 -4.53 12.53 33.74
C HIS A 183 -5.03 11.31 32.97
N TRP A 184 -6.20 11.46 32.37
CA TRP A 184 -6.89 10.43 31.64
C TRP A 184 -7.11 10.80 30.18
N ARG A 185 -7.04 9.80 29.32
CA ARG A 185 -7.51 9.87 27.93
C ARG A 185 -8.80 9.08 27.81
N TYR A 186 -9.79 9.68 27.18
CA TYR A 186 -11.01 8.96 26.78
C TYR A 186 -10.71 7.94 25.68
N LEU A 187 -11.20 6.71 25.84
CA LEU A 187 -11.02 5.62 24.87
C LEU A 187 -12.29 5.33 24.07
N GLY A 188 -13.46 5.59 24.65
CA GLY A 188 -14.73 5.28 23.99
C GLY A 188 -15.84 4.93 24.98
N GLU A 189 -17.03 4.71 24.43
CA GLU A 189 -18.17 4.19 25.19
C GLU A 189 -18.00 2.70 25.45
N GLY A 190 -18.35 2.25 26.65
CA GLY A 190 -18.29 0.86 27.06
C GLY A 190 -17.66 0.65 28.43
N THR A 191 -17.87 -0.53 28.99
CA THR A 191 -17.35 -0.91 30.31
C THR A 191 -16.19 -1.90 30.23
N GLY A 192 -15.75 -2.21 29.02
CA GLY A 192 -14.61 -3.06 28.71
C GLY A 192 -13.75 -2.46 27.60
N ALA A 193 -12.49 -2.90 27.50
CA ALA A 193 -11.57 -2.54 26.44
C ALA A 193 -10.60 -3.66 26.12
N VAL A 194 -10.07 -3.64 24.88
CA VAL A 194 -9.00 -4.53 24.41
C VAL A 194 -8.23 -3.85 23.29
N ASP A 195 -6.93 -4.12 23.20
CA ASP A 195 -6.10 -3.74 22.07
C ASP A 195 -6.03 -4.87 21.05
N VAL A 196 -6.06 -4.50 19.78
CA VAL A 196 -5.89 -5.43 18.67
C VAL A 196 -4.99 -4.83 17.61
N ALA A 197 -4.06 -5.64 17.11
CA ALA A 197 -3.27 -5.24 15.95
C ALA A 197 -4.16 -5.19 14.71
N SER A 198 -3.93 -4.17 13.88
CA SER A 198 -4.71 -3.93 12.68
C SER A 198 -3.80 -3.46 11.55
N GLN A 199 -4.22 -3.70 10.33
CA GLN A 199 -3.52 -3.28 9.13
C GLN A 199 -4.44 -2.54 8.17
N ALA A 200 -3.88 -1.63 7.40
CA ALA A 200 -4.62 -0.96 6.34
C ALA A 200 -5.12 -1.99 5.31
N MET A 201 -6.33 -1.78 4.82
CA MET A 201 -6.95 -2.65 3.82
C MET A 201 -6.26 -2.56 2.46
N THR A 202 -5.67 -1.40 2.17
CA THR A 202 -4.84 -1.17 0.98
C THR A 202 -3.37 -1.27 1.36
N THR A 203 -2.57 -1.85 0.47
CA THR A 203 -1.11 -1.83 0.58
C THR A 203 -0.58 -0.42 0.31
N GLY A 204 0.64 -0.15 0.74
CA GLY A 204 1.27 1.15 0.57
C GLY A 204 1.16 2.07 1.79
N PRO A 205 1.58 3.34 1.63
CA PRO A 205 1.69 4.32 2.72
C PRO A 205 0.34 4.93 3.10
N VAL A 206 -0.45 4.23 3.91
CA VAL A 206 -1.71 4.74 4.48
C VAL A 206 -1.43 5.44 5.80
N ILE A 207 -1.79 6.72 5.88
CA ILE A 207 -1.60 7.55 7.08
C ILE A 207 -2.87 7.51 7.93
N ALA A 208 -2.71 7.29 9.24
CA ALA A 208 -3.73 7.50 10.25
C ALA A 208 -3.07 8.07 11.50
N ILE A 209 -3.39 9.30 11.83
CA ILE A 209 -2.88 9.97 13.04
C ILE A 209 -3.63 9.49 14.29
N SER A 210 -3.02 9.65 15.44
CA SER A 210 -3.62 9.31 16.74
C SER A 210 -5.01 9.93 16.89
N GLY A 211 -6.00 9.10 17.23
CA GLY A 211 -7.38 9.51 17.46
C GLY A 211 -8.24 9.63 16.21
N ASP A 212 -7.74 9.35 15.02
CA ASP A 212 -8.48 9.51 13.76
C ASP A 212 -9.31 8.27 13.38
N ILE A 213 -8.89 7.06 13.78
CA ILE A 213 -9.66 5.83 13.50
C ILE A 213 -10.76 5.68 14.55
N THR A 214 -11.94 6.19 14.24
CA THR A 214 -13.07 6.24 15.19
C THR A 214 -14.38 5.70 14.62
N VAL A 215 -14.41 5.32 13.34
CA VAL A 215 -15.62 4.84 12.67
C VAL A 215 -15.62 3.32 12.61
N ILE A 216 -16.63 2.67 13.16
CA ILE A 216 -16.84 1.23 13.06
C ILE A 216 -17.55 0.93 11.74
N GLU A 217 -16.91 0.17 10.86
CA GLU A 217 -17.44 -0.22 9.55
C GLU A 217 -18.12 -1.61 9.60
N THR A 218 -17.69 -2.46 10.53
CA THR A 218 -18.32 -3.77 10.75
C THR A 218 -19.07 -3.73 12.07
N PRO A 219 -20.39 -3.48 12.08
CA PRO A 219 -21.15 -3.40 13.30
C PRO A 219 -21.26 -4.78 13.97
N ILE A 220 -20.80 -4.87 15.23
CA ILE A 220 -20.88 -6.07 16.08
C ILE A 220 -21.59 -5.67 17.36
N GLY A 221 -22.64 -6.44 17.73
CA GLY A 221 -23.38 -6.21 18.97
C GLY A 221 -22.44 -6.27 20.19
N GLY A 222 -22.39 -5.19 20.97
CA GLY A 222 -21.50 -5.06 22.12
C GLY A 222 -20.15 -4.36 21.83
N TRP A 223 -19.75 -4.14 20.57
CA TRP A 223 -18.64 -3.26 20.21
C TRP A 223 -19.15 -1.84 19.99
N SER A 224 -18.78 -0.92 20.89
CA SER A 224 -19.38 0.42 20.96
C SER A 224 -18.50 1.50 20.33
N SER A 225 -17.17 1.42 20.50
CA SER A 225 -16.26 2.44 19.97
C SER A 225 -14.91 1.83 19.60
N VAL A 226 -14.15 2.55 18.79
CA VAL A 226 -12.78 2.21 18.37
C VAL A 226 -11.95 3.48 18.36
N ILE A 227 -10.67 3.38 18.73
CA ILE A 227 -9.72 4.48 18.65
C ILE A 227 -8.31 3.92 18.44
N ASN A 228 -7.48 4.62 17.66
CA ASN A 228 -6.03 4.42 17.65
C ASN A 228 -5.37 5.44 18.58
N ILE A 229 -4.62 4.98 19.58
CA ILE A 229 -3.96 5.84 20.56
C ILE A 229 -2.67 6.44 20.00
N LEU A 230 -2.03 5.73 19.09
CA LEU A 230 -0.80 6.13 18.41
C LEU A 230 -1.04 6.28 16.90
N ASP A 231 -0.15 7.00 16.26
CA ASP A 231 -0.11 7.07 14.80
C ASP A 231 0.09 5.67 14.20
N ALA A 232 -0.43 5.46 13.00
CA ALA A 232 -0.13 4.25 12.25
C ALA A 232 1.34 4.24 11.83
N VAL A 233 1.97 3.05 11.90
CA VAL A 233 3.24 2.80 11.25
C VAL A 233 2.99 2.70 9.77
N VAL A 234 3.52 3.65 9.01
CA VAL A 234 3.25 3.79 7.59
C VAL A 234 3.92 2.67 6.81
N GLY A 235 3.16 2.00 5.95
CA GLY A 235 3.67 1.03 5.00
C GLY A 235 4.40 1.70 3.82
N TYR A 236 4.75 0.91 2.82
CA TYR A 236 5.39 1.42 1.61
C TYR A 236 4.87 0.70 0.36
N ASP A 237 4.98 1.37 -0.76
CA ASP A 237 4.64 0.83 -2.06
C ASP A 237 5.71 -0.15 -2.54
N THR A 238 5.37 -0.95 -3.56
CA THR A 238 6.34 -1.79 -4.25
C THR A 238 7.52 -0.95 -4.75
N GLN A 239 8.72 -1.44 -4.55
CA GLN A 239 9.94 -0.78 -4.99
C GLN A 239 9.90 -0.51 -6.50
N THR A 240 10.24 0.72 -6.92
CA THR A 240 10.29 1.12 -8.32
C THR A 240 11.51 0.50 -9.02
N ASP A 241 11.47 0.43 -10.35
CA ASP A 241 12.61 -0.04 -11.15
C ASP A 241 13.87 0.80 -10.92
N GLU A 242 13.70 2.11 -10.75
CA GLU A 242 14.79 3.04 -10.47
C GLU A 242 15.44 2.74 -9.11
N ALA A 243 14.63 2.52 -8.09
CA ALA A 243 15.12 2.18 -6.75
C ALA A 243 15.73 0.76 -6.65
N LEU A 244 15.33 -0.15 -7.55
CA LEU A 244 15.88 -1.51 -7.60
C LEU A 244 17.27 -1.54 -8.27
N ARG A 245 17.59 -0.57 -9.16
CA ARG A 245 18.89 -0.48 -9.85
C ARG A 245 20.03 0.09 -9.01
N ILE A 246 19.74 0.67 -7.83
CA ILE A 246 20.73 1.22 -6.91
C ILE A 246 21.37 0.11 -6.09
#